data_1b9114df4da952b3ea386cc81e945c4c
#
_entry.id   1b9114df4da952b3ea386cc81e945c4c
#
_cell.length_a   1.000
_cell.length_b   1.000
_cell.length_c   1.000
_cell.angle_alpha   90.00
_cell.angle_beta   90.00
_cell.angle_gamma   90.00
#
_symmetry.space_group_name_H-M   'P 1'
#
loop_
_entity.id
_entity.type
_entity.pdbx_description
1 polymer ?
#
loop_
_entity_poly.entity_id
_entity_poly.type
_entity_poly.pdbx_seq_one_letter_code
_entity_poly.pdbx_strand_id
1 'polypeptide(L)'
;MFSSCSGRVKLAVEAKDGKTVILKVAGDRQVLGLSAVVSGAPSPIEATTIDLCQIKFVDREDFFNMVSCNSHTALACARLLGQEIGSAFRDVHDLLLARSSTEKLARLLLSWAAKEPRNLEVRVASNFTHEEIAQMIGSSRETVTRLLSDLKRRELIRLEGSTLVIANRIALQAIAS
;
A
#
# COMPACT_ATOMS: atom_id res chain seq x y z
N MET A 1 5.52 1.95 18.56
CA MET A 1 4.34 1.78 17.69
C MET A 1 3.71 3.13 17.43
N PHE A 2 3.13 3.35 16.27
CA PHE A 2 2.37 4.58 16.02
C PHE A 2 1.08 4.29 15.25
N SER A 3 0.09 5.18 15.41
CA SER A 3 -1.19 5.12 14.71
C SER A 3 -1.35 6.39 13.90
N SER A 4 -1.62 6.28 12.60
CA SER A 4 -2.03 7.41 11.77
C SER A 4 -3.49 7.76 12.11
N CYS A 5 -3.71 8.95 12.63
CA CYS A 5 -5.05 9.49 12.87
C CYS A 5 -5.65 10.06 11.60
N SER A 6 -4.81 10.70 10.77
CA SER A 6 -5.15 11.22 9.44
C SER A 6 -3.92 11.31 8.56
N GLY A 7 -4.11 11.32 7.24
CA GLY A 7 -3.06 11.41 6.25
C GLY A 7 -2.53 10.05 5.80
N ARG A 8 -1.59 10.05 4.84
CA ARG A 8 -1.02 8.85 4.25
C ARG A 8 0.45 8.70 4.58
N VAL A 9 0.85 7.46 4.89
CA VAL A 9 2.22 7.08 5.23
C VAL A 9 2.70 6.00 4.26
N LYS A 10 3.81 6.24 3.60
CA LYS A 10 4.50 5.28 2.75
C LYS A 10 5.38 4.39 3.61
N LEU A 11 5.22 3.07 3.45
CA LEU A 11 6.05 2.05 4.07
C LEU A 11 6.97 1.45 3.00
N ALA A 12 8.27 1.58 3.17
CA ALA A 12 9.24 1.15 2.19
C ALA A 12 10.40 0.40 2.84
N VAL A 13 11.08 -0.41 2.04
CA VAL A 13 12.37 -1.01 2.37
C VAL A 13 13.40 -0.53 1.38
N GLU A 14 14.61 -0.30 1.85
CA GLU A 14 15.76 0.00 1.01
C GLU A 14 16.68 -1.22 0.96
N ALA A 15 17.01 -1.64 -0.25
CA ALA A 15 17.98 -2.69 -0.49
C ALA A 15 19.41 -2.14 -0.37
N LYS A 16 20.39 -3.02 -0.16
CA LYS A 16 21.80 -2.64 0.00
C LYS A 16 22.39 -1.90 -1.20
N ASP A 17 21.80 -2.04 -2.36
CA ASP A 17 22.16 -1.35 -3.61
C ASP A 17 21.50 0.03 -3.76
N GLY A 18 20.79 0.51 -2.72
CA GLY A 18 20.08 1.79 -2.72
C GLY A 18 18.70 1.75 -3.39
N LYS A 19 18.27 0.58 -3.87
CA LYS A 19 16.96 0.45 -4.50
C LYS A 19 15.86 0.45 -3.44
N THR A 20 14.92 1.36 -3.57
CA THR A 20 13.75 1.43 -2.70
C THR A 20 12.57 0.66 -3.29
N VAL A 21 11.90 -0.12 -2.45
CA VAL A 21 10.65 -0.79 -2.78
C VAL A 21 9.58 -0.32 -1.81
N ILE A 22 8.50 0.24 -2.34
CA ILE A 22 7.32 0.62 -1.54
C ILE A 22 6.46 -0.62 -1.34
N LEU A 23 6.35 -1.05 -0.09
CA LEU A 23 5.57 -2.23 0.28
C LEU A 23 4.08 -1.89 0.37
N LYS A 24 3.76 -0.71 0.93
CA LYS A 24 2.38 -0.33 1.23
C LYS A 24 2.26 1.18 1.44
N VAL A 25 1.09 1.71 1.13
CA VAL A 25 0.66 3.04 1.57
C VAL A 25 -0.44 2.87 2.60
N ALA A 26 -0.13 3.25 3.83
CA ALA A 26 -1.05 3.24 4.95
C ALA A 26 -1.86 4.54 4.94
N GLY A 27 -3.16 4.42 5.14
CA GLY A 27 -4.10 5.56 5.24
C GLY A 27 -4.51 5.85 6.68
N ASP A 28 -5.65 6.53 6.80
CA ASP A 28 -6.20 6.94 8.08
C ASP A 28 -6.46 5.76 9.03
N ARG A 29 -6.25 6.00 10.31
CA ARG A 29 -6.56 5.08 11.42
C ARG A 29 -5.84 3.72 11.34
N GLN A 30 -4.72 3.62 10.64
CA GLN A 30 -3.93 2.41 10.61
C GLN A 30 -2.88 2.41 11.72
N VAL A 31 -2.71 1.25 12.34
CA VAL A 31 -1.64 1.00 13.32
C VAL A 31 -0.42 0.51 12.57
N LEU A 32 0.74 1.08 12.84
CA LEU A 32 2.00 0.77 12.18
C LEU A 32 3.06 0.42 13.22
N GLY A 33 3.95 -0.52 12.88
CA GLY A 33 5.04 -0.96 13.74
C GLY A 33 4.59 -1.91 14.86
N LEU A 34 3.39 -2.50 14.76
CA LEU A 34 2.88 -3.43 15.77
C LEU A 34 3.75 -4.68 15.87
N SER A 35 4.16 -5.26 14.74
CA SER A 35 5.05 -6.43 14.69
C SER A 35 6.39 -6.16 15.36
N ALA A 36 7.00 -4.99 15.13
CA ALA A 36 8.27 -4.61 15.76
C ALA A 36 8.15 -4.44 17.29
N VAL A 37 7.05 -3.83 17.75
CA VAL A 37 6.81 -3.65 19.20
C VAL A 37 6.61 -5.00 19.90
N VAL A 38 5.83 -5.90 19.30
CA VAL A 38 5.54 -7.21 19.87
C VAL A 38 6.76 -8.13 19.86
N SER A 39 7.47 -8.19 18.73
CA SER A 39 8.66 -9.05 18.60
C SER A 39 9.89 -8.52 19.33
N GLY A 40 9.96 -7.21 19.54
CA GLY A 40 11.16 -6.54 20.06
C GLY A 40 12.30 -6.41 19.06
N ALA A 41 12.10 -6.84 17.83
CA ALA A 41 13.08 -6.72 16.76
C ALA A 41 12.98 -5.35 16.06
N PRO A 42 14.10 -4.77 15.60
CA PRO A 42 14.07 -3.58 14.76
C PRO A 42 13.25 -3.82 13.50
N SER A 43 12.47 -2.81 13.10
CA SER A 43 11.75 -2.87 11.83
C SER A 43 12.70 -2.55 10.67
N PRO A 44 12.76 -3.39 9.64
CA PRO A 44 13.48 -3.04 8.40
C PRO A 44 12.69 -2.06 7.52
N ILE A 45 11.46 -1.71 7.92
CA ILE A 45 10.55 -0.89 7.15
C ILE A 45 10.66 0.55 7.60
N GLU A 46 10.93 1.43 6.66
CA GLU A 46 10.87 2.87 6.84
C GLU A 46 9.47 3.40 6.60
N ALA A 47 9.06 4.39 7.40
CA ALA A 47 7.76 5.03 7.31
C ALA A 47 7.95 6.52 7.01
N THR A 48 7.49 6.96 5.84
CA THR A 48 7.57 8.36 5.39
C THR A 48 6.17 8.91 5.12
N THR A 49 5.86 10.09 5.64
CA THR A 49 4.56 10.75 5.37
C THR A 49 4.51 11.25 3.92
N ILE A 50 3.37 11.05 3.26
CA ILE A 50 3.12 11.55 1.90
C ILE A 50 2.41 12.90 1.97
N ASP A 51 1.51 13.03 2.93
CA ASP A 51 0.70 14.21 3.16
C ASP A 51 0.97 14.78 4.56
N LEU A 52 0.28 15.86 4.90
CA LEU A 52 0.20 16.31 6.29
C LEU A 52 -0.48 15.22 7.12
N CYS A 53 0.25 14.65 8.08
CA CYS A 53 -0.22 13.55 8.91
C CYS A 53 -0.36 13.97 10.37
N GLN A 54 -1.42 13.51 11.00
CA GLN A 54 -1.54 13.51 12.45
C GLN A 54 -1.24 12.10 12.95
N ILE A 55 -0.21 11.95 13.78
CA ILE A 55 0.30 10.65 14.23
C ILE A 55 0.31 10.62 15.75
N LYS A 56 -0.23 9.53 16.31
CA LYS A 56 -0.14 9.23 17.75
C LYS A 56 0.92 8.15 17.95
N PHE A 57 1.89 8.44 18.78
CA PHE A 57 2.91 7.48 19.21
C PHE A 57 2.49 6.81 20.51
N VAL A 58 2.76 5.51 20.61
CA VAL A 58 2.62 4.72 21.82
C VAL A 58 3.97 4.01 22.04
N ASP A 59 4.59 4.23 23.17
CA ASP A 59 5.83 3.54 23.49
C ASP A 59 5.60 2.06 23.82
N ARG A 60 6.68 1.31 24.00
CA ARG A 60 6.61 -0.13 24.18
C ARG A 60 6.01 -0.50 25.55
N GLU A 61 6.36 0.22 26.58
CA GLU A 61 5.93 -0.06 27.96
C GLU A 61 4.43 0.20 28.10
N ASP A 62 3.96 1.36 27.63
CA ASP A 62 2.53 1.72 27.62
C ASP A 62 1.72 0.72 26.81
N PHE A 63 2.24 0.28 25.66
CA PHE A 63 1.60 -0.74 24.84
C PHE A 63 1.41 -2.05 25.62
N PHE A 64 2.46 -2.57 26.26
CA PHE A 64 2.37 -3.82 27.00
C PHE A 64 1.51 -3.70 28.25
N ASN A 65 1.53 -2.59 28.96
CA ASN A 65 0.62 -2.30 30.06
C ASN A 65 -0.84 -2.36 29.61
N MET A 66 -1.16 -1.69 28.49
CA MET A 66 -2.52 -1.67 27.92
C MET A 66 -2.98 -3.07 27.50
N VAL A 67 -2.11 -3.85 26.85
CA VAL A 67 -2.43 -5.21 26.38
C VAL A 67 -2.59 -6.19 27.54
N SER A 68 -1.73 -6.10 28.57
CA SER A 68 -1.77 -6.98 29.75
C SER A 68 -2.99 -6.74 30.63
N CYS A 69 -3.48 -5.51 30.70
CA CYS A 69 -4.65 -5.15 31.48
C CYS A 69 -5.99 -5.42 30.78
N ASN A 70 -6.00 -5.69 29.46
CA ASN A 70 -7.24 -5.77 28.70
C ASN A 70 -7.18 -6.86 27.62
N SER A 71 -7.89 -7.98 27.87
CA SER A 71 -7.96 -9.11 26.94
C SER A 71 -8.56 -8.76 25.57
N HIS A 72 -9.51 -7.80 25.51
CA HIS A 72 -10.07 -7.33 24.25
C HIS A 72 -9.02 -6.60 23.41
N THR A 73 -8.15 -5.81 24.04
CA THR A 73 -7.03 -5.14 23.38
C THR A 73 -6.03 -6.17 22.86
N ALA A 74 -5.69 -7.18 23.67
CA ALA A 74 -4.81 -8.28 23.25
C ALA A 74 -5.36 -9.01 22.03
N LEU A 75 -6.65 -9.35 22.03
CA LEU A 75 -7.31 -10.01 20.89
C LEU A 75 -7.34 -9.10 19.64
N ALA A 76 -7.57 -7.80 19.82
CA ALA A 76 -7.54 -6.84 18.72
C ALA A 76 -6.14 -6.76 18.09
N CYS A 77 -5.08 -6.72 18.90
CA CYS A 77 -3.69 -6.77 18.44
C CYS A 77 -3.37 -8.06 17.68
N ALA A 78 -3.80 -9.22 18.20
CA ALA A 78 -3.63 -10.51 17.51
C ALA A 78 -4.33 -10.53 16.14
N ARG A 79 -5.54 -9.98 16.04
CA ARG A 79 -6.28 -9.86 14.77
C ARG A 79 -5.55 -8.94 13.79
N LEU A 80 -5.03 -7.80 14.24
CA LEU A 80 -4.26 -6.89 13.39
C LEU A 80 -2.99 -7.55 12.86
N LEU A 81 -2.23 -8.27 13.70
CA LEU A 81 -1.07 -9.03 13.28
C LEU A 81 -1.43 -10.12 12.26
N GLY A 82 -2.52 -10.86 12.51
CA GLY A 82 -3.02 -11.86 11.56
C GLY A 82 -3.40 -11.25 10.20
N GLN A 83 -4.02 -10.08 10.21
CA GLN A 83 -4.34 -9.34 8.98
C GLN A 83 -3.07 -8.84 8.26
N GLU A 84 -2.08 -8.35 9.00
CA GLU A 84 -0.78 -7.93 8.46
C GLU A 84 -0.05 -9.07 7.77
N ILE A 85 0.04 -10.23 8.43
CA ILE A 85 0.61 -11.46 7.87
C ILE A 85 -0.16 -11.92 6.63
N GLY A 86 -1.49 -11.98 6.69
CA GLY A 86 -2.32 -12.36 5.55
C GLY A 86 -2.20 -11.40 4.38
N SER A 87 -2.00 -10.10 4.63
CA SER A 87 -1.70 -9.12 3.57
C SER A 87 -0.34 -9.38 2.95
N ALA A 88 0.70 -9.57 3.76
CA ALA A 88 2.06 -9.85 3.28
C ALA A 88 2.12 -11.10 2.42
N PHE A 89 1.41 -12.18 2.78
CA PHE A 89 1.32 -13.37 1.95
C PHE A 89 0.64 -13.12 0.61
N ARG A 90 -0.42 -12.30 0.57
CA ARG A 90 -1.07 -11.92 -0.71
C ARG A 90 -0.13 -11.10 -1.59
N ASP A 91 0.57 -10.15 -1.00
CA ASP A 91 1.51 -9.28 -1.72
C ASP A 91 2.66 -10.12 -2.33
N VAL A 92 3.20 -11.09 -1.58
CA VAL A 92 4.21 -12.05 -2.07
C VAL A 92 3.64 -12.93 -3.18
N HIS A 93 2.44 -13.47 -2.99
CA HIS A 93 1.76 -14.28 -4.00
C HIS A 93 1.59 -13.48 -5.30
N ASP A 94 1.10 -12.25 -5.20
CA ASP A 94 0.88 -11.38 -6.37
C ASP A 94 2.19 -10.99 -7.07
N LEU A 95 3.27 -10.78 -6.31
CA LEU A 95 4.60 -10.55 -6.87
C LEU A 95 5.15 -11.75 -7.63
N LEU A 96 4.96 -12.96 -7.08
CA LEU A 96 5.48 -14.20 -7.68
C LEU A 96 4.68 -14.64 -8.91
N LEU A 97 3.37 -14.43 -8.92
CA LEU A 97 2.49 -14.87 -10.01
C LEU A 97 2.34 -13.85 -11.12
N ALA A 98 2.62 -12.57 -10.87
CA ALA A 98 2.57 -11.56 -11.92
C ALA A 98 3.70 -11.74 -12.92
N ARG A 99 3.34 -12.08 -14.16
CA ARG A 99 4.27 -12.41 -15.26
C ARG A 99 4.86 -11.18 -15.93
N SER A 100 4.26 -10.02 -15.80
CA SER A 100 4.68 -8.79 -16.46
C SER A 100 4.48 -7.54 -15.61
N SER A 101 5.26 -6.48 -15.91
CA SER A 101 5.06 -5.18 -15.28
C SER A 101 3.67 -4.58 -15.59
N THR A 102 3.06 -4.94 -16.71
CA THR A 102 1.70 -4.53 -17.08
C THR A 102 0.68 -5.14 -16.14
N GLU A 103 0.80 -6.42 -15.84
CA GLU A 103 -0.06 -7.14 -14.89
C GLU A 103 0.09 -6.58 -13.47
N LYS A 104 1.35 -6.35 -13.03
CA LYS A 104 1.62 -5.73 -11.71
C LYS A 104 0.99 -4.34 -11.59
N LEU A 105 1.12 -3.52 -12.64
CA LEU A 105 0.48 -2.20 -12.67
C LEU A 105 -1.04 -2.29 -12.63
N ALA A 106 -1.64 -3.20 -13.40
CA ALA A 106 -3.08 -3.39 -13.40
C ALA A 106 -3.60 -3.84 -12.02
N ARG A 107 -2.92 -4.77 -11.35
CA ARG A 107 -3.25 -5.20 -9.98
C ARG A 107 -3.13 -4.06 -8.98
N LEU A 108 -2.07 -3.25 -9.04
CA LEU A 108 -1.89 -2.08 -8.20
C LEU A 108 -3.05 -1.08 -8.37
N LEU A 109 -3.41 -0.74 -9.61
CA LEU A 109 -4.52 0.17 -9.88
C LEU A 109 -5.86 -0.37 -9.37
N LEU A 110 -6.10 -1.67 -9.53
CA LEU A 110 -7.30 -2.34 -9.02
C LEU A 110 -7.34 -2.37 -7.48
N SER A 111 -6.21 -2.51 -6.82
CA SER A 111 -6.13 -2.46 -5.35
C SER A 111 -6.52 -1.08 -4.80
N TRP A 112 -6.17 -0.02 -5.51
CA TRP A 112 -6.62 1.33 -5.17
C TRP A 112 -8.13 1.52 -5.36
N ALA A 113 -8.68 0.88 -6.40
CA ALA A 113 -10.11 0.88 -6.69
C ALA A 113 -10.95 0.03 -5.73
N ALA A 114 -10.34 -0.91 -5.00
CA ALA A 114 -11.08 -1.83 -4.13
C ALA A 114 -11.73 -1.15 -2.92
N LYS A 115 -11.27 0.04 -2.56
CA LYS A 115 -11.82 0.85 -1.45
C LYS A 115 -13.12 1.59 -1.84
N GLU A 116 -13.43 1.67 -3.13
CA GLU A 116 -14.60 2.35 -3.64
C GLU A 116 -15.70 1.35 -4.05
N PRO A 117 -16.98 1.60 -3.71
CA PRO A 117 -18.04 0.67 -4.04
C PRO A 117 -18.25 0.61 -5.54
N ARG A 118 -18.51 -0.57 -6.04
CA ARG A 118 -19.06 -1.10 -7.32
C ARG A 118 -19.32 -0.17 -8.53
N ASN A 119 -18.78 1.03 -8.59
CA ASN A 119 -18.92 1.92 -9.73
C ASN A 119 -18.04 1.43 -10.90
N LEU A 120 -18.57 1.53 -12.11
CA LEU A 120 -17.84 1.22 -13.36
C LEU A 120 -16.61 2.13 -13.53
N GLU A 121 -16.69 3.36 -13.04
CA GLU A 121 -15.60 4.32 -12.98
C GLU A 121 -15.18 4.55 -11.53
N VAL A 122 -13.90 4.39 -11.27
CA VAL A 122 -13.33 4.60 -9.94
C VAL A 122 -12.30 5.72 -10.00
N ARG A 123 -12.54 6.76 -9.20
CA ARG A 123 -11.63 7.89 -9.05
C ARG A 123 -10.63 7.58 -7.94
N VAL A 124 -9.37 7.51 -8.29
CA VAL A 124 -8.27 7.32 -7.35
C VAL A 124 -7.52 8.64 -7.25
N ALA A 125 -7.57 9.27 -6.09
CA ALA A 125 -6.69 10.41 -5.80
C ALA A 125 -5.25 9.90 -5.74
N SER A 126 -4.56 9.92 -6.88
CA SER A 126 -3.21 9.41 -7.03
C SER A 126 -2.24 10.57 -7.12
N ASN A 127 -1.70 11.00 -5.98
CA ASN A 127 -0.58 11.93 -5.95
C ASN A 127 0.77 11.20 -6.06
N PHE A 128 0.77 9.96 -6.60
CA PHE A 128 2.00 9.20 -6.78
C PHE A 128 2.71 9.58 -8.06
N THR A 129 4.00 9.81 -7.96
CA THR A 129 4.89 9.98 -9.10
C THR A 129 5.06 8.65 -9.85
N HIS A 130 5.46 8.71 -11.11
CA HIS A 130 5.78 7.49 -11.88
C HIS A 130 6.93 6.70 -11.23
N GLU A 131 7.84 7.37 -10.54
CA GLU A 131 8.91 6.74 -9.76
C GLU A 131 8.35 5.92 -8.59
N GLU A 132 7.45 6.50 -7.81
CA GLU A 132 6.82 5.78 -6.69
C GLU A 132 5.98 4.60 -7.17
N ILE A 133 5.26 4.74 -8.29
CA ILE A 133 4.54 3.61 -8.89
C ILE A 133 5.54 2.53 -9.34
N ALA A 134 6.69 2.93 -9.90
CA ALA A 134 7.74 2.00 -10.28
C ALA A 134 8.30 1.23 -9.07
N GLN A 135 8.52 1.92 -7.97
CA GLN A 135 8.94 1.32 -6.70
C GLN A 135 7.90 0.35 -6.12
N MET A 136 6.59 0.62 -6.31
CA MET A 136 5.51 -0.27 -5.87
C MET A 136 5.41 -1.57 -6.67
N ILE A 137 5.71 -1.52 -7.98
CA ILE A 137 5.60 -2.69 -8.86
C ILE A 137 6.95 -3.35 -9.17
N GLY A 138 8.04 -2.86 -8.58
CA GLY A 138 9.40 -3.38 -8.84
C GLY A 138 9.84 -3.22 -10.28
N SER A 139 9.62 -2.04 -10.89
CA SER A 139 9.93 -1.73 -12.29
C SER A 139 10.70 -0.41 -12.41
N SER A 140 11.01 0.05 -13.63
CA SER A 140 11.60 1.36 -13.85
C SER A 140 10.55 2.44 -14.13
N ARG A 141 10.88 3.71 -13.83
CA ARG A 141 10.04 4.86 -14.10
C ARG A 141 9.64 4.95 -15.58
N GLU A 142 10.59 4.68 -16.48
CA GLU A 142 10.37 4.70 -17.93
C GLU A 142 9.34 3.64 -18.35
N THR A 143 9.45 2.43 -17.77
CA THR A 143 8.49 1.35 -18.00
C THR A 143 7.10 1.77 -17.53
N VAL A 144 6.96 2.33 -16.34
CA VAL A 144 5.67 2.81 -15.81
C VAL A 144 5.10 3.91 -16.70
N THR A 145 5.92 4.87 -17.13
CA THR A 145 5.48 5.95 -18.02
C THR A 145 4.89 5.39 -19.32
N ARG A 146 5.56 4.42 -19.93
CA ARG A 146 5.10 3.74 -21.15
C ARG A 146 3.81 2.96 -20.90
N LEU A 147 3.73 2.21 -19.81
CA LEU A 147 2.55 1.40 -19.49
C LEU A 147 1.32 2.25 -19.21
N LEU A 148 1.46 3.34 -18.42
CA LEU A 148 0.36 4.27 -18.17
C LEU A 148 -0.12 4.94 -19.47
N SER A 149 0.81 5.29 -20.38
CA SER A 149 0.46 5.84 -21.69
C SER A 149 -0.29 4.83 -22.55
N ASP A 150 0.08 3.55 -22.51
CA ASP A 150 -0.64 2.49 -23.23
C ASP A 150 -2.04 2.26 -22.66
N LEU A 151 -2.18 2.19 -21.33
CA LEU A 151 -3.50 2.05 -20.68
C LEU A 151 -4.42 3.23 -20.99
N LYS A 152 -3.87 4.46 -21.07
CA LYS A 152 -4.62 5.65 -21.52
C LYS A 152 -5.07 5.55 -22.97
N ARG A 153 -4.17 5.18 -23.88
CA ARG A 153 -4.50 5.02 -25.31
C ARG A 153 -5.58 3.97 -25.53
N ARG A 154 -5.62 2.94 -24.69
CA ARG A 154 -6.65 1.88 -24.69
C ARG A 154 -7.91 2.29 -23.92
N GLU A 155 -8.01 3.52 -23.45
CA GLU A 155 -9.14 4.06 -22.69
C GLU A 155 -9.49 3.26 -21.42
N LEU A 156 -8.53 2.54 -20.85
CA LEU A 156 -8.71 1.80 -19.60
C LEU A 156 -8.59 2.70 -18.38
N ILE A 157 -7.78 3.75 -18.50
CA ILE A 157 -7.59 4.79 -17.50
C ILE A 157 -7.59 6.17 -18.17
N ARG A 158 -7.92 7.21 -17.39
CA ARG A 158 -7.73 8.61 -17.80
C ARG A 158 -7.20 9.44 -16.62
N LEU A 159 -6.62 10.59 -16.91
CA LEU A 159 -6.22 11.56 -15.88
C LEU A 159 -7.14 12.77 -15.95
N GLU A 160 -7.70 13.13 -14.81
CA GLU A 160 -8.49 14.35 -14.60
C GLU A 160 -7.77 15.22 -13.58
N GLY A 161 -6.91 16.12 -14.06
CA GLY A 161 -5.98 16.85 -13.21
C GLY A 161 -4.98 15.91 -12.52
N SER A 162 -4.96 15.89 -11.19
CA SER A 162 -4.15 14.98 -10.38
C SER A 162 -4.86 13.66 -10.04
N THR A 163 -6.09 13.46 -10.52
CA THR A 163 -6.88 12.26 -10.22
C THR A 163 -6.75 11.26 -11.35
N LEU A 164 -6.36 10.03 -11.03
CA LEU A 164 -6.40 8.91 -11.94
C LEU A 164 -7.81 8.29 -11.89
N VAL A 165 -8.43 8.15 -13.05
CA VAL A 165 -9.75 7.53 -13.17
C VAL A 165 -9.59 6.20 -13.89
N ILE A 166 -10.07 5.12 -13.27
CA ILE A 166 -10.19 3.81 -13.92
C ILE A 166 -11.50 3.82 -14.69
N ALA A 167 -11.41 3.91 -16.03
CA ALA A 167 -12.57 4.03 -16.91
C ALA A 167 -13.19 2.67 -17.24
N ASN A 168 -12.38 1.62 -17.31
CA ASN A 168 -12.85 0.26 -17.60
C ASN A 168 -12.23 -0.76 -16.65
N ARG A 169 -12.90 -0.98 -15.52
CA ARG A 169 -12.47 -1.92 -14.48
C ARG A 169 -12.41 -3.37 -14.98
N ILE A 170 -13.37 -3.80 -15.80
CA ILE A 170 -13.45 -5.18 -16.30
C ILE A 170 -12.26 -5.49 -17.21
N ALA A 171 -11.96 -4.60 -18.15
CA ALA A 171 -10.83 -4.79 -19.04
C ALA A 171 -9.49 -4.70 -18.30
N LEU A 172 -9.40 -3.88 -17.24
CA LEU A 172 -8.21 -3.84 -16.38
C LEU A 172 -8.05 -5.13 -15.57
N GLN A 173 -9.16 -5.76 -15.12
CA GLN A 173 -9.14 -7.07 -14.46
C GLN A 173 -8.65 -8.18 -15.38
N ALA A 174 -9.05 -8.16 -16.67
CA ALA A 174 -8.56 -9.12 -17.64
C ALA A 174 -7.05 -9.03 -17.91
N ILE A 175 -6.44 -7.86 -17.67
CA ILE A 175 -4.97 -7.69 -17.74
C ILE A 175 -4.30 -8.20 -16.46
N ALA A 176 -4.98 -8.13 -15.32
CA ALA A 176 -4.47 -8.51 -14.01
C ALA A 176 -4.57 -10.03 -13.74
N SER A 177 -5.22 -10.77 -14.63
CA SER A 177 -5.40 -12.23 -14.57
C SER A 177 -4.24 -12.93 -15.26
#